data_ed73f089dd499fc255735bf8f67226ba
#
_entry.id   ed73f089dd499fc255735bf8f67226ba
#
_cell.length_a   1.000
_cell.length_b   1.000
_cell.length_c   1.000
_cell.angle_alpha   90.00
_cell.angle_beta   90.00
_cell.angle_gamma   90.00
#
_symmetry.space_group_name_H-M   'P 1'
#
loop_
_entity.id
_entity.type
_entity.pdbx_description
1 polymer ?
#
loop_
_entity_poly.entity_id
_entity_poly.type
_entity_poly.pdbx_seq_one_letter_code
_entity_poly.pdbx_strand_id
1 'polypeptide(L)'
;MFNQFEISFNMWATHFSTMKMSIAEVLFFLLASTTLVPARAEQYILFCVGNHPSKDIWEEIHQDFNTSQDARVRVGVAGIFSYLDEPAAEVENELRRFLQLAQQNGLPVVVQLDGENWWRARPDLWNWWDPSQPGYSPGNCTNVEWSGWSSSNAVKIAWRDWGDKIRVLPPPNLMSPAYRSACHEEMRTLVPIVVNWWQALPPDRKDLFVGLKVGWESSIGVNAWYYPNGNELVNQPSSNDFTNRLNMDLLPARGVAAIGYAAVETAGIRSAGELREADLAEVIRLHLTDLCRVAAGLGIPREKLFTHTGGWKENELLFESGLNSYSCPGWSFYRYAANPKRDVGVQNALKKTDAPFYAAAEWLYQGPRETVPWENAIAGTLANPRCKYMCVFNWRDICNSPEIIQGVREEVGQLNQGAPATAISGLPNPQEKQP
;
A
#
# COMPACT_ATOMS: atom_id res chain seq x y z
N MET A 1 -67.88 12.85 6.84
CA MET A 1 -68.40 11.58 7.37
C MET A 1 -67.28 10.85 8.08
N PHE A 2 -67.42 10.88 9.40
CA PHE A 2 -66.53 10.21 10.33
C PHE A 2 -66.80 8.72 10.32
N ASN A 3 -65.79 7.89 10.45
CA ASN A 3 -65.91 6.60 11.10
C ASN A 3 -64.61 6.26 11.83
N GLN A 4 -64.78 6.20 13.15
CA GLN A 4 -63.86 5.68 14.15
C GLN A 4 -63.71 4.18 13.97
N PHE A 5 -62.49 3.67 14.16
CA PHE A 5 -62.27 2.29 14.55
C PHE A 5 -61.53 2.30 15.89
N GLU A 6 -62.28 2.03 16.95
CA GLU A 6 -61.79 1.58 18.24
C GLU A 6 -61.25 0.16 18.08
N ILE A 7 -60.04 -0.10 18.51
CA ILE A 7 -59.53 -1.45 18.76
C ILE A 7 -59.25 -1.59 20.24
N SER A 8 -60.07 -2.48 20.77
CA SER A 8 -60.20 -2.92 22.14
C SER A 8 -58.90 -3.53 22.66
N PHE A 9 -58.34 -3.02 23.76
CA PHE A 9 -57.36 -3.68 24.61
C PHE A 9 -58.07 -4.64 25.54
N ASN A 10 -57.85 -5.92 25.43
CA ASN A 10 -58.22 -6.88 26.47
C ASN A 10 -57.11 -7.91 26.71
N MET A 11 -56.57 -7.78 27.92
CA MET A 11 -56.17 -8.82 28.84
C MET A 11 -55.36 -10.03 28.34
N TRP A 12 -54.08 -10.00 28.62
CA TRP A 12 -53.33 -11.19 29.07
C TRP A 12 -52.41 -10.76 30.22
N ALA A 13 -53.00 -10.72 31.45
CA ALA A 13 -52.23 -10.72 32.68
C ALA A 13 -52.41 -12.07 33.31
N THR A 14 -51.41 -12.97 33.22
CA THR A 14 -51.19 -13.99 34.24
C THR A 14 -49.84 -14.69 34.05
N HIS A 15 -49.13 -14.79 35.15
CA HIS A 15 -47.91 -15.59 35.42
C HIS A 15 -46.56 -14.96 35.07
N PHE A 16 -46.23 -13.87 35.76
CA PHE A 16 -44.81 -13.66 36.12
C PHE A 16 -44.60 -14.26 37.52
N SER A 17 -44.10 -15.49 37.55
CA SER A 17 -43.44 -16.08 38.73
C SER A 17 -42.20 -15.24 39.01
N THR A 18 -42.17 -14.53 40.12
CA THR A 18 -41.00 -13.77 40.59
C THR A 18 -39.89 -14.75 41.00
N MET A 19 -38.98 -15.06 40.06
CA MET A 19 -37.69 -15.60 40.39
C MET A 19 -36.88 -14.53 41.10
N LYS A 20 -36.78 -14.66 42.44
CA LYS A 20 -35.82 -13.87 43.23
C LYS A 20 -34.41 -14.44 42.94
N MET A 21 -33.76 -13.94 41.92
CA MET A 21 -32.31 -14.17 41.76
C MET A 21 -31.59 -13.42 42.87
N SER A 22 -30.72 -14.12 43.61
CA SER A 22 -29.86 -13.48 44.59
C SER A 22 -28.85 -12.55 43.93
N ILE A 23 -28.46 -11.50 44.62
CA ILE A 23 -27.43 -10.54 44.13
C ILE A 23 -26.13 -11.28 43.74
N ALA A 24 -25.86 -12.43 44.39
CA ALA A 24 -24.71 -13.27 44.07
C ALA A 24 -24.84 -13.97 42.69
N GLU A 25 -26.06 -14.40 42.29
CA GLU A 25 -26.27 -15.00 40.96
C GLU A 25 -26.22 -13.97 39.84
N VAL A 26 -26.69 -12.74 40.09
CA VAL A 26 -26.56 -11.63 39.14
C VAL A 26 -25.08 -11.19 38.97
N LEU A 27 -24.30 -11.17 40.07
CA LEU A 27 -22.85 -10.93 40.00
C LEU A 27 -22.10 -12.08 39.32
N PHE A 28 -22.53 -13.32 39.49
CA PHE A 28 -21.89 -14.46 38.79
C PHE A 28 -22.19 -14.46 37.29
N PHE A 29 -23.38 -14.04 36.85
CA PHE A 29 -23.70 -13.86 35.43
C PHE A 29 -23.02 -12.65 34.84
N LEU A 30 -22.80 -11.56 35.57
CA LEU A 30 -22.04 -10.39 35.13
C LEU A 30 -20.52 -10.64 35.09
N LEU A 31 -19.99 -11.53 35.94
CA LEU A 31 -18.58 -11.94 35.89
C LEU A 31 -18.29 -13.06 34.87
N ALA A 32 -19.30 -13.86 34.49
CA ALA A 32 -19.13 -14.92 33.49
C ALA A 32 -19.25 -14.43 32.04
N SER A 33 -19.66 -13.18 31.80
CA SER A 33 -19.80 -12.60 30.48
C SER A 33 -18.66 -11.64 30.10
N THR A 34 -17.55 -11.61 30.84
CA THR A 34 -16.30 -11.15 30.27
C THR A 34 -15.81 -12.22 29.28
N THR A 35 -16.42 -12.30 28.12
CA THR A 35 -15.79 -12.94 26.99
C THR A 35 -14.45 -12.25 26.86
N LEU A 36 -13.36 -12.95 27.18
CA LEU A 36 -12.02 -12.58 26.79
C LEU A 36 -12.06 -12.43 25.27
N VAL A 37 -12.31 -11.20 24.80
CA VAL A 37 -12.06 -10.87 23.40
C VAL A 37 -10.58 -11.17 23.22
N PRO A 38 -10.20 -12.12 22.37
CA PRO A 38 -8.80 -12.44 22.18
C PRO A 38 -8.08 -11.13 21.85
N ALA A 39 -6.98 -10.86 22.55
CA ALA A 39 -6.19 -9.67 22.31
C ALA A 39 -5.80 -9.69 20.83
N ARG A 40 -6.33 -8.74 20.06
CA ARG A 40 -5.96 -8.60 18.65
C ARG A 40 -4.63 -7.88 18.58
N ALA A 41 -3.76 -8.31 17.68
CA ALA A 41 -2.51 -7.61 17.42
C ALA A 41 -2.81 -6.13 17.11
N GLU A 42 -2.11 -5.26 17.80
CA GLU A 42 -2.25 -3.81 17.65
C GLU A 42 -1.48 -3.32 16.42
N GLN A 43 -0.26 -3.87 16.23
CA GLN A 43 0.66 -3.48 15.17
C GLN A 43 1.30 -4.71 14.51
N TYR A 44 1.85 -4.51 13.31
CA TYR A 44 2.47 -5.57 12.53
C TYR A 44 3.80 -5.13 11.91
N ILE A 45 4.76 -6.06 11.87
CA ILE A 45 5.97 -5.97 11.07
C ILE A 45 5.80 -6.96 9.93
N LEU A 46 5.80 -6.47 8.69
CA LEU A 46 5.57 -7.29 7.51
C LEU A 46 6.81 -7.27 6.63
N PHE A 47 7.19 -8.42 6.09
CA PHE A 47 8.26 -8.50 5.11
C PHE A 47 7.68 -8.57 3.70
N CYS A 48 8.11 -7.65 2.82
CA CYS A 48 7.77 -7.72 1.41
C CYS A 48 8.50 -8.90 0.77
N VAL A 49 7.74 -9.80 0.13
CA VAL A 49 8.26 -11.02 -0.51
C VAL A 49 8.04 -11.03 -2.03
N GLY A 50 7.56 -9.93 -2.60
CA GLY A 50 7.23 -9.83 -4.02
C GLY A 50 5.91 -10.50 -4.37
N ASN A 51 5.76 -10.87 -5.64
CA ASN A 51 4.53 -11.45 -6.20
C ASN A 51 4.49 -12.99 -6.21
N HIS A 52 5.64 -13.65 -6.32
CA HIS A 52 5.75 -15.12 -6.42
C HIS A 52 6.68 -15.71 -5.34
N PRO A 53 6.38 -15.54 -4.04
CA PRO A 53 7.23 -16.08 -3.01
C PRO A 53 7.24 -17.62 -3.05
N SER A 54 8.44 -18.22 -2.94
CA SER A 54 8.57 -19.67 -2.77
C SER A 54 7.96 -20.08 -1.42
N LYS A 55 7.58 -21.36 -1.30
CA LYS A 55 7.06 -21.88 -0.03
C LYS A 55 8.10 -21.75 1.09
N ASP A 56 9.36 -21.92 0.79
CA ASP A 56 10.46 -21.88 1.75
C ASP A 56 10.56 -20.52 2.46
N ILE A 57 10.30 -19.40 1.75
CA ILE A 57 10.28 -18.06 2.35
C ILE A 57 9.24 -17.96 3.49
N TRP A 58 8.08 -18.58 3.34
CA TRP A 58 7.05 -18.59 4.37
C TRP A 58 7.49 -19.38 5.61
N GLU A 59 8.14 -20.52 5.37
CA GLU A 59 8.67 -21.38 6.42
C GLU A 59 9.83 -20.68 7.15
N GLU A 60 10.74 -20.02 6.43
CA GLU A 60 11.83 -19.21 6.99
C GLU A 60 11.31 -18.10 7.90
N ILE A 61 10.40 -17.26 7.40
CA ILE A 61 9.81 -16.17 8.19
C ILE A 61 9.08 -16.70 9.43
N HIS A 62 8.33 -17.81 9.26
CA HIS A 62 7.65 -18.45 10.39
C HIS A 62 8.62 -18.97 11.44
N GLN A 63 9.71 -19.61 11.04
CA GLN A 63 10.75 -20.12 11.95
C GLN A 63 11.51 -19.01 12.66
N ASP A 64 11.80 -17.94 11.94
CA ASP A 64 12.55 -16.80 12.48
C ASP A 64 11.74 -15.96 13.47
N PHE A 65 10.43 -15.82 13.24
CA PHE A 65 9.61 -14.83 13.94
C PHE A 65 8.27 -15.37 14.42
N ASN A 66 8.18 -16.65 14.77
CA ASN A 66 6.92 -17.23 15.26
C ASN A 66 6.36 -16.45 16.46
N THR A 67 5.41 -15.55 16.18
CA THR A 67 4.73 -14.75 17.21
C THR A 67 3.42 -15.42 17.62
N SER A 68 3.12 -15.42 18.92
CA SER A 68 1.83 -15.87 19.45
C SER A 68 0.66 -15.12 18.78
N GLN A 69 -0.49 -15.77 18.66
CA GLN A 69 -1.70 -15.12 18.18
C GLN A 69 -2.15 -13.96 19.07
N ASP A 70 -1.85 -14.04 20.37
CA ASP A 70 -2.19 -13.02 21.38
C ASP A 70 -1.11 -11.93 21.48
N ALA A 71 -0.06 -11.97 20.65
CA ALA A 71 1.00 -10.99 20.68
C ALA A 71 0.50 -9.60 20.24
N ARG A 72 0.93 -8.57 20.95
CA ARG A 72 0.60 -7.18 20.63
C ARG A 72 1.18 -6.75 19.29
N VAL A 73 2.41 -7.17 18.99
CA VAL A 73 3.09 -6.98 17.71
C VAL A 73 3.31 -8.33 17.06
N ARG A 74 2.81 -8.50 15.83
CA ARG A 74 2.97 -9.74 15.08
C ARG A 74 3.81 -9.53 13.85
N VAL A 75 4.56 -10.55 13.48
CA VAL A 75 5.33 -10.60 12.24
C VAL A 75 4.53 -11.32 11.17
N GLY A 76 4.62 -10.83 9.93
CA GLY A 76 3.91 -11.39 8.80
C GLY A 76 4.55 -11.03 7.45
N VAL A 77 3.75 -11.08 6.40
CA VAL A 77 4.22 -11.01 5.01
C VAL A 77 3.39 -10.00 4.21
N ALA A 78 4.02 -9.32 3.26
CA ALA A 78 3.35 -8.49 2.27
C ALA A 78 3.66 -9.00 0.86
N GLY A 79 2.62 -9.20 0.04
CA GLY A 79 2.74 -9.57 -1.36
C GLY A 79 2.30 -8.45 -2.27
N ILE A 80 2.98 -8.29 -3.42
CA ILE A 80 2.66 -7.30 -4.46
C ILE A 80 2.08 -8.03 -5.66
N PHE A 81 0.92 -7.59 -6.14
CA PHE A 81 0.22 -8.15 -7.28
C PHE A 81 0.02 -7.05 -8.33
N SER A 82 0.90 -7.05 -9.34
CA SER A 82 0.85 -6.11 -10.45
C SER A 82 -0.14 -6.63 -11.50
N TYR A 83 -1.41 -6.32 -11.29
CA TYR A 83 -2.53 -6.97 -11.94
C TYR A 83 -2.74 -6.61 -13.43
N LEU A 84 -2.00 -5.65 -13.97
CA LEU A 84 -1.96 -5.37 -15.42
C LEU A 84 -0.66 -5.86 -16.09
N ASP A 85 0.24 -6.47 -15.32
CA ASP A 85 1.56 -6.92 -15.81
C ASP A 85 1.55 -8.37 -16.28
N GLU A 86 0.73 -9.20 -15.67
CA GLU A 86 0.58 -10.62 -15.95
C GLU A 86 -0.85 -10.94 -16.40
N PRO A 87 -1.07 -12.09 -17.05
CA PRO A 87 -2.42 -12.55 -17.38
C PRO A 87 -3.29 -12.66 -16.12
N ALA A 88 -4.53 -12.15 -16.16
CA ALA A 88 -5.43 -12.08 -15.02
C ALA A 88 -5.57 -13.42 -14.26
N ALA A 89 -5.66 -14.55 -15.00
CA ALA A 89 -5.76 -15.87 -14.39
C ALA A 89 -4.50 -16.28 -13.59
N GLU A 90 -3.32 -15.81 -13.96
CA GLU A 90 -2.08 -16.06 -13.24
C GLU A 90 -2.06 -15.25 -11.95
N VAL A 91 -2.42 -13.96 -12.01
CA VAL A 91 -2.53 -13.09 -10.84
C VAL A 91 -3.55 -13.63 -9.83
N GLU A 92 -4.71 -14.09 -10.31
CA GLU A 92 -5.72 -14.72 -9.44
C GLU A 92 -5.17 -15.97 -8.73
N ASN A 93 -4.50 -16.86 -9.47
CA ASN A 93 -3.96 -18.09 -8.92
C ASN A 93 -2.88 -17.81 -7.87
N GLU A 94 -1.98 -16.86 -8.14
CA GLU A 94 -0.94 -16.47 -7.19
C GLU A 94 -1.51 -15.78 -5.95
N LEU A 95 -2.52 -14.93 -6.10
CA LEU A 95 -3.20 -14.33 -4.95
C LEU A 95 -3.87 -15.40 -4.07
N ARG A 96 -4.58 -16.37 -4.65
CA ARG A 96 -5.18 -17.49 -3.91
C ARG A 96 -4.11 -18.31 -3.18
N ARG A 97 -3.02 -18.63 -3.87
CA ARG A 97 -1.87 -19.36 -3.29
C ARG A 97 -1.26 -18.58 -2.14
N PHE A 98 -1.03 -17.27 -2.29
CA PHE A 98 -0.50 -16.38 -1.26
C PHE A 98 -1.37 -16.41 0.01
N LEU A 99 -2.69 -16.25 -0.13
CA LEU A 99 -3.64 -16.27 0.97
C LEU A 99 -3.73 -17.66 1.64
N GLN A 100 -3.63 -18.74 0.86
CA GLN A 100 -3.57 -20.10 1.39
C GLN A 100 -2.31 -20.33 2.23
N LEU A 101 -1.14 -19.89 1.75
CA LEU A 101 0.12 -19.99 2.48
C LEU A 101 0.10 -19.16 3.78
N ALA A 102 -0.49 -17.97 3.74
CA ALA A 102 -0.73 -17.15 4.93
C ALA A 102 -1.52 -17.91 5.99
N GLN A 103 -2.61 -18.57 5.57
CA GLN A 103 -3.46 -19.34 6.47
C GLN A 103 -2.75 -20.60 7.00
N GLN A 104 -2.00 -21.31 6.17
CA GLN A 104 -1.26 -22.51 6.55
C GLN A 104 -0.16 -22.20 7.57
N ASN A 105 0.58 -21.12 7.37
CA ASN A 105 1.68 -20.73 8.26
C ASN A 105 1.24 -19.84 9.43
N GLY A 106 -0.03 -19.41 9.50
CA GLY A 106 -0.52 -18.52 10.54
C GLY A 106 0.07 -17.13 10.53
N LEU A 107 0.62 -16.70 9.38
CA LEU A 107 1.28 -15.41 9.22
C LEU A 107 0.28 -14.32 8.76
N PRO A 108 0.20 -13.18 9.47
CA PRO A 108 -0.57 -12.02 9.02
C PRO A 108 -0.11 -11.49 7.67
N VAL A 109 -1.04 -10.99 6.86
CA VAL A 109 -0.69 -10.51 5.52
C VAL A 109 -1.29 -9.16 5.17
N VAL A 110 -0.53 -8.41 4.36
CA VAL A 110 -1.02 -7.32 3.52
C VAL A 110 -0.95 -7.74 2.06
N VAL A 111 -2.04 -7.53 1.36
CA VAL A 111 -2.12 -7.68 -0.10
C VAL A 111 -1.96 -6.31 -0.74
N GLN A 112 -0.97 -6.13 -1.59
CA GLN A 112 -0.81 -4.92 -2.40
C GLN A 112 -1.29 -5.17 -3.81
N LEU A 113 -2.21 -4.33 -4.28
CA LEU A 113 -2.68 -4.30 -5.67
C LEU A 113 -2.05 -3.11 -6.39
N ASP A 114 -1.24 -3.38 -7.41
CA ASP A 114 -0.59 -2.39 -8.23
C ASP A 114 -1.02 -2.50 -9.69
N GLY A 115 -1.50 -1.42 -10.27
CA GLY A 115 -1.79 -1.30 -11.69
C GLY A 115 -0.95 -0.23 -12.38
N GLU A 116 -0.07 0.47 -11.66
CA GLU A 116 0.58 1.70 -12.13
C GLU A 116 1.97 1.45 -12.74
N ASN A 117 2.75 0.59 -12.09
CA ASN A 117 4.17 0.45 -12.43
C ASN A 117 4.42 -0.52 -13.58
N TRP A 118 3.59 -1.54 -13.68
CA TRP A 118 3.74 -2.62 -14.64
C TRP A 118 2.39 -2.92 -15.29
N TRP A 119 2.33 -2.91 -16.62
CA TRP A 119 1.11 -3.19 -17.37
C TRP A 119 1.37 -3.87 -18.72
N ARG A 120 2.42 -4.71 -18.75
CA ARG A 120 2.89 -5.41 -19.95
C ARG A 120 1.83 -6.30 -20.58
N ALA A 121 0.95 -6.89 -19.77
CA ALA A 121 -0.12 -7.76 -20.26
C ALA A 121 -1.26 -7.01 -20.96
N ARG A 122 -1.24 -5.67 -20.99
CA ARG A 122 -2.29 -4.84 -21.57
C ARG A 122 -1.81 -3.97 -22.74
N PRO A 123 -1.20 -4.59 -23.80
CA PRO A 123 -0.78 -3.83 -24.98
C PRO A 123 -1.94 -3.13 -25.70
N ASP A 124 -3.16 -3.60 -25.50
CA ASP A 124 -4.40 -2.97 -25.95
C ASP A 124 -4.64 -1.56 -25.33
N LEU A 125 -3.96 -1.23 -24.24
CA LEU A 125 -4.03 0.07 -23.61
C LEU A 125 -2.84 0.98 -23.97
N TRP A 126 -1.62 0.45 -24.04
CA TRP A 126 -0.43 1.27 -24.23
C TRP A 126 0.17 1.26 -25.63
N ASN A 127 -0.10 0.24 -26.47
CA ASN A 127 0.54 0.15 -27.79
C ASN A 127 -0.13 1.09 -28.80
N TRP A 128 0.37 2.32 -28.87
CA TRP A 128 -0.10 3.32 -29.84
C TRP A 128 0.83 3.49 -31.05
N TRP A 129 2.00 2.84 -31.07
CA TRP A 129 3.05 3.13 -32.07
C TRP A 129 3.48 1.94 -32.93
N ASP A 130 3.27 0.70 -32.52
CA ASP A 130 3.79 -0.48 -33.23
C ASP A 130 2.64 -1.37 -33.78
N PRO A 131 2.32 -1.20 -35.06
CA PRO A 131 1.25 -1.97 -35.70
C PRO A 131 1.61 -3.47 -35.88
N SER A 132 2.89 -3.85 -35.67
CA SER A 132 3.31 -5.24 -35.76
C SER A 132 3.09 -6.03 -34.47
N GLN A 133 2.79 -5.34 -33.37
CA GLN A 133 2.58 -5.93 -32.05
C GLN A 133 1.10 -5.99 -31.68
N PRO A 134 0.70 -6.93 -30.82
CA PRO A 134 -0.69 -7.02 -30.32
C PRO A 134 -1.19 -5.71 -29.71
N GLY A 135 -2.50 -5.50 -29.75
CA GLY A 135 -3.17 -4.40 -29.08
C GLY A 135 -2.98 -3.03 -29.72
N TYR A 136 -2.31 -2.95 -30.88
CA TYR A 136 -2.06 -1.68 -31.54
C TYR A 136 -3.34 -0.89 -31.83
N SER A 137 -3.35 0.34 -31.38
CA SER A 137 -4.30 1.37 -31.76
C SER A 137 -3.66 2.74 -31.63
N PRO A 138 -3.67 3.60 -32.65
CA PRO A 138 -3.17 4.98 -32.51
C PRO A 138 -3.85 5.77 -31.40
N GLY A 139 -5.12 5.43 -31.07
CA GLY A 139 -5.88 6.04 -29.99
C GLY A 139 -5.33 5.76 -28.59
N ASN A 140 -4.54 4.72 -28.42
CA ASN A 140 -3.90 4.39 -27.14
C ASN A 140 -2.91 5.47 -26.66
N CYS A 141 -2.51 6.42 -27.53
CA CYS A 141 -1.73 7.60 -27.13
C CYS A 141 -2.42 8.44 -26.04
N THR A 142 -3.72 8.32 -25.84
CA THR A 142 -4.46 9.00 -24.77
C THR A 142 -4.44 8.25 -23.43
N ASN A 143 -4.02 6.99 -23.45
CA ASN A 143 -3.94 6.15 -22.24
C ASN A 143 -2.56 6.17 -21.60
N VAL A 144 -1.57 6.77 -22.25
CA VAL A 144 -0.20 6.92 -21.77
C VAL A 144 0.10 8.36 -21.40
N GLU A 145 1.14 8.58 -20.61
CA GLU A 145 1.60 9.92 -20.27
C GLU A 145 2.22 10.65 -21.47
N TRP A 146 2.19 11.98 -21.38
CA TRP A 146 2.77 12.89 -22.35
C TRP A 146 3.89 13.72 -21.73
N SER A 147 4.80 14.18 -22.57
CA SER A 147 5.87 15.12 -22.23
C SER A 147 5.54 16.58 -22.60
N GLY A 148 4.29 16.88 -22.88
CA GLY A 148 3.76 18.22 -23.24
C GLY A 148 2.25 18.18 -23.44
N TRP A 149 1.61 19.35 -23.61
CA TRP A 149 0.15 19.53 -23.70
C TRP A 149 -0.45 19.10 -25.05
N SER A 150 -0.17 17.88 -25.50
CA SER A 150 -0.77 17.33 -26.71
C SER A 150 -0.51 15.83 -26.79
N SER A 151 -1.44 15.04 -27.32
CA SER A 151 -1.25 13.62 -27.58
C SER A 151 -0.11 13.34 -28.58
N SER A 152 0.32 14.33 -29.37
CA SER A 152 1.53 14.22 -30.20
C SER A 152 2.82 14.09 -29.37
N ASN A 153 2.79 14.44 -28.09
CA ASN A 153 3.88 14.28 -27.13
C ASN A 153 3.74 12.97 -26.31
N ALA A 154 2.89 12.04 -26.74
CA ALA A 154 2.75 10.75 -26.08
C ALA A 154 4.07 10.01 -26.04
N VAL A 155 4.42 9.45 -24.86
CA VAL A 155 5.68 8.73 -24.68
C VAL A 155 5.51 7.27 -25.06
N LYS A 156 6.56 6.68 -25.66
CA LYS A 156 6.62 5.24 -25.95
C LYS A 156 7.34 4.48 -24.86
N ILE A 157 8.31 5.13 -24.22
CA ILE A 157 9.06 4.60 -23.09
C ILE A 157 9.32 5.72 -22.10
N ALA A 158 9.47 5.34 -20.84
CA ALA A 158 9.99 6.22 -19.80
C ALA A 158 11.09 5.54 -19.01
N TRP A 159 11.63 6.24 -18.07
CA TRP A 159 12.66 5.75 -17.16
C TRP A 159 12.16 5.93 -15.74
N ARG A 160 12.39 4.91 -14.93
CA ARG A 160 12.09 4.92 -13.50
C ARG A 160 13.38 4.79 -12.71
N ASP A 161 13.48 5.54 -11.62
CA ASP A 161 14.63 5.52 -10.73
C ASP A 161 14.23 4.94 -9.36
N TRP A 162 14.75 3.76 -9.10
CA TRP A 162 14.68 3.10 -7.79
C TRP A 162 16.10 2.77 -7.29
N GLY A 163 17.02 3.73 -7.44
CA GLY A 163 18.45 3.54 -7.20
C GLY A 163 19.21 3.16 -8.46
N ASP A 164 18.64 2.30 -9.31
CA ASP A 164 19.07 2.06 -10.68
C ASP A 164 18.00 2.58 -11.65
N LYS A 165 18.44 3.17 -12.75
CA LYS A 165 17.52 3.69 -13.77
C LYS A 165 17.04 2.57 -14.66
N ILE A 166 15.76 2.28 -14.56
CA ILE A 166 15.09 1.21 -15.27
C ILE A 166 14.29 1.80 -16.42
N ARG A 167 14.52 1.30 -17.62
CA ARG A 167 13.67 1.61 -18.76
C ARG A 167 12.36 0.85 -18.61
N VAL A 168 11.23 1.57 -18.71
CA VAL A 168 9.89 1.05 -18.51
C VAL A 168 9.01 1.35 -19.73
N LEU A 169 7.90 0.64 -19.85
CA LEU A 169 6.79 1.00 -20.73
C LEU A 169 6.34 2.43 -20.41
N PRO A 170 5.64 3.09 -21.33
CA PRO A 170 5.13 4.44 -21.04
C PRO A 170 4.28 4.37 -19.77
N PRO A 171 4.47 5.30 -18.83
CA PRO A 171 3.60 5.36 -17.65
C PRO A 171 2.14 5.56 -18.09
N PRO A 172 1.18 4.96 -17.41
CA PRO A 172 -0.22 5.14 -17.72
C PRO A 172 -0.67 6.57 -17.43
N ASN A 173 -1.54 7.11 -18.26
CA ASN A 173 -2.38 8.24 -17.91
C ASN A 173 -3.38 7.75 -16.86
N LEU A 174 -3.10 8.01 -15.57
CA LEU A 174 -3.90 7.52 -14.44
C LEU A 174 -5.37 7.99 -14.47
N MET A 175 -5.67 9.01 -15.29
CA MET A 175 -7.03 9.53 -15.45
C MET A 175 -7.71 9.02 -16.72
N SER A 176 -7.01 8.29 -17.60
CA SER A 176 -7.62 7.70 -18.80
C SER A 176 -8.81 6.81 -18.43
N PRO A 177 -9.98 7.01 -19.07
CA PRO A 177 -11.16 6.17 -18.83
C PRO A 177 -10.89 4.68 -19.11
N ALA A 178 -10.12 4.37 -20.18
CA ALA A 178 -9.80 3.00 -20.54
C ALA A 178 -8.89 2.33 -19.51
N TYR A 179 -7.83 3.02 -19.08
CA TYR A 179 -6.93 2.53 -18.05
C TYR A 179 -7.67 2.32 -16.71
N ARG A 180 -8.47 3.29 -16.28
CA ARG A 180 -9.25 3.18 -15.04
C ARG A 180 -10.27 2.04 -15.10
N SER A 181 -10.93 1.83 -16.26
CA SER A 181 -11.83 0.69 -16.44
C SER A 181 -11.10 -0.63 -16.26
N ALA A 182 -9.91 -0.77 -16.84
CA ALA A 182 -9.09 -1.97 -16.68
C ALA A 182 -8.70 -2.21 -15.20
N CYS A 183 -8.25 -1.17 -14.50
CA CYS A 183 -7.98 -1.29 -13.06
C CYS A 183 -9.22 -1.75 -12.29
N HIS A 184 -10.38 -1.17 -12.58
CA HIS A 184 -11.65 -1.55 -11.91
C HIS A 184 -12.07 -2.99 -12.22
N GLU A 185 -11.87 -3.46 -13.45
CA GLU A 185 -12.17 -4.84 -13.85
C GLU A 185 -11.34 -5.84 -13.06
N GLU A 186 -10.03 -5.63 -13.01
CA GLU A 186 -9.14 -6.50 -12.25
C GLU A 186 -9.43 -6.44 -10.73
N MET A 187 -9.68 -5.25 -10.19
CA MET A 187 -10.06 -5.13 -8.78
C MET A 187 -11.38 -5.83 -8.44
N ARG A 188 -12.38 -5.81 -9.36
CA ARG A 188 -13.64 -6.57 -9.17
C ARG A 188 -13.43 -8.08 -9.14
N THR A 189 -12.36 -8.56 -9.73
CA THR A 189 -11.96 -9.97 -9.69
C THR A 189 -11.14 -10.29 -8.44
N LEU A 190 -10.12 -9.49 -8.14
CA LEU A 190 -9.13 -9.81 -7.09
C LEU A 190 -9.62 -9.48 -5.67
N VAL A 191 -10.28 -8.34 -5.47
CA VAL A 191 -10.73 -7.93 -4.14
C VAL A 191 -11.72 -8.91 -3.52
N PRO A 192 -12.72 -9.47 -4.24
CA PRO A 192 -13.58 -10.52 -3.69
C PRO A 192 -12.84 -11.78 -3.25
N ILE A 193 -11.71 -12.13 -3.87
CA ILE A 193 -10.88 -13.27 -3.42
C ILE A 193 -10.37 -13.00 -2.00
N VAL A 194 -9.84 -11.82 -1.75
CA VAL A 194 -9.35 -11.42 -0.43
C VAL A 194 -10.48 -11.35 0.60
N VAL A 195 -11.60 -10.73 0.24
CA VAL A 195 -12.76 -10.56 1.14
C VAL A 195 -13.35 -11.92 1.51
N ASN A 196 -13.58 -12.81 0.54
CA ASN A 196 -14.12 -14.13 0.78
C ASN A 196 -13.19 -14.99 1.64
N TRP A 197 -11.88 -14.97 1.36
CA TRP A 197 -10.89 -15.65 2.19
C TRP A 197 -10.93 -15.11 3.63
N TRP A 198 -10.87 -13.79 3.81
CA TRP A 198 -10.92 -13.18 5.13
C TRP A 198 -12.21 -13.52 5.89
N GLN A 199 -13.37 -13.45 5.20
CA GLN A 199 -14.65 -13.79 5.80
C GLN A 199 -14.78 -15.27 6.17
N ALA A 200 -14.10 -16.16 5.46
CA ALA A 200 -14.07 -17.59 5.76
C ALA A 200 -13.15 -17.97 6.92
N LEU A 201 -12.22 -17.10 7.34
CA LEU A 201 -11.36 -17.37 8.48
C LEU A 201 -12.17 -17.50 9.78
N PRO A 202 -11.78 -18.39 10.71
CA PRO A 202 -12.33 -18.42 12.06
C PRO A 202 -12.19 -17.06 12.77
N PRO A 203 -13.08 -16.75 13.75
CA PRO A 203 -13.06 -15.44 14.43
C PRO A 203 -11.71 -15.08 15.09
N ASP A 204 -11.02 -16.07 15.64
CA ASP A 204 -9.71 -15.96 16.28
C ASP A 204 -8.56 -15.77 15.27
N ARG A 205 -8.81 -16.02 13.99
CA ARG A 205 -7.82 -15.87 12.91
C ARG A 205 -8.09 -14.69 11.95
N LYS A 206 -9.10 -13.88 12.22
CA LYS A 206 -9.46 -12.72 11.38
C LYS A 206 -8.33 -11.67 11.28
N ASP A 207 -7.43 -11.66 12.22
CA ASP A 207 -6.25 -10.78 12.29
C ASP A 207 -5.14 -11.20 11.32
N LEU A 208 -5.22 -12.38 10.69
CA LEU A 208 -4.36 -12.74 9.57
C LEU A 208 -4.52 -11.79 8.38
N PHE A 209 -5.69 -11.18 8.20
CA PHE A 209 -5.84 -10.11 7.23
C PHE A 209 -5.54 -8.77 7.88
N VAL A 210 -4.35 -8.24 7.67
CA VAL A 210 -3.93 -6.92 8.16
C VAL A 210 -4.56 -5.83 7.31
N GLY A 211 -4.51 -5.96 5.99
CA GLY A 211 -5.12 -5.01 5.08
C GLY A 211 -4.85 -5.25 3.60
N LEU A 212 -5.58 -4.49 2.80
CA LEU A 212 -5.37 -4.31 1.36
C LEU A 212 -4.68 -2.96 1.14
N LYS A 213 -3.63 -2.93 0.35
CA LYS A 213 -2.90 -1.73 -0.05
C LYS A 213 -3.09 -1.50 -1.55
N VAL A 214 -3.48 -0.29 -1.97
CA VAL A 214 -3.64 0.11 -3.37
C VAL A 214 -2.58 1.11 -3.77
N GLY A 215 -2.08 0.95 -4.99
CA GLY A 215 -0.94 1.71 -5.52
C GLY A 215 0.41 1.16 -5.06
N TRP A 216 1.46 1.62 -5.71
CA TRP A 216 2.84 1.33 -5.34
C TRP A 216 3.70 2.57 -5.54
N GLU A 217 3.97 3.30 -4.43
CA GLU A 217 4.65 4.60 -4.47
C GLU A 217 4.02 5.53 -5.49
N SER A 218 2.67 5.53 -5.51
CA SER A 218 1.90 6.28 -6.50
C SER A 218 2.39 7.72 -6.60
N SER A 219 2.92 8.05 -7.75
CA SER A 219 3.53 9.36 -8.04
C SER A 219 3.62 9.57 -9.54
N ILE A 220 3.64 10.83 -9.95
CA ILE A 220 3.94 11.22 -11.33
C ILE A 220 5.09 12.20 -11.30
N GLY A 221 6.13 11.95 -12.12
CA GLY A 221 7.27 12.86 -12.24
C GLY A 221 8.24 12.85 -11.04
N VAL A 222 8.02 12.02 -10.03
CA VAL A 222 8.95 11.86 -8.91
C VAL A 222 10.00 10.81 -9.27
N ASN A 223 9.56 9.64 -9.74
CA ASN A 223 10.43 8.53 -10.11
C ASN A 223 10.42 8.20 -11.60
N ALA A 224 9.74 8.98 -12.41
CA ALA A 224 9.61 8.69 -13.83
C ALA A 224 9.84 9.94 -14.67
N TRP A 225 10.65 9.79 -15.70
CA TRP A 225 11.04 10.88 -16.60
C TRP A 225 11.01 10.44 -18.05
N TYR A 226 10.87 11.42 -18.94
CA TYR A 226 11.07 11.27 -20.36
C TYR A 226 12.42 11.86 -20.76
N TYR A 227 13.28 11.05 -21.35
CA TYR A 227 14.60 11.50 -21.83
C TYR A 227 14.47 12.16 -23.20
N PRO A 228 15.35 13.11 -23.55
CA PRO A 228 15.40 13.65 -24.88
C PRO A 228 15.47 12.52 -25.91
N ASN A 229 14.61 12.60 -26.93
CA ASN A 229 14.49 11.57 -27.98
C ASN A 229 14.19 10.16 -27.44
N GLY A 230 13.61 10.03 -26.24
CA GLY A 230 13.32 8.73 -25.62
C GLY A 230 12.49 7.81 -26.50
N ASN A 231 11.58 8.37 -27.31
CA ASN A 231 10.76 7.59 -28.25
C ASN A 231 11.59 6.93 -29.36
N GLU A 232 12.74 7.45 -29.72
CA GLU A 232 13.64 6.87 -30.71
C GLU A 232 14.40 5.66 -30.18
N LEU A 233 14.46 5.52 -28.84
CA LEU A 233 15.13 4.43 -28.17
C LEU A 233 14.26 3.17 -28.06
N VAL A 234 13.03 3.20 -28.54
CA VAL A 234 12.05 2.10 -28.38
C VAL A 234 12.55 0.77 -28.94
N ASN A 235 13.27 0.78 -30.03
CA ASN A 235 13.82 -0.41 -30.70
C ASN A 235 15.25 -0.77 -30.24
N GLN A 236 15.81 -0.01 -29.31
CA GLN A 236 17.14 -0.33 -28.78
C GLN A 236 17.02 -1.31 -27.62
N PRO A 237 18.03 -2.16 -27.41
CA PRO A 237 18.02 -3.05 -26.26
C PRO A 237 17.72 -2.28 -24.97
N SER A 238 16.81 -2.80 -24.16
CA SER A 238 16.64 -2.32 -22.79
C SER A 238 17.90 -2.72 -22.04
N SER A 239 18.87 -1.86 -21.97
CA SER A 239 19.94 -2.03 -21.04
C SER A 239 19.54 -1.37 -19.73
N ASN A 240 19.73 -2.08 -18.62
CA ASN A 240 20.07 -1.44 -17.36
C ASN A 240 21.42 -0.77 -17.60
N ASP A 241 21.42 0.21 -18.49
CA ASP A 241 22.62 0.81 -19.01
C ASP A 241 23.20 1.69 -17.91
N PHE A 242 24.27 1.23 -17.30
CA PHE A 242 25.02 1.99 -16.29
C PHE A 242 25.47 3.36 -16.80
N THR A 243 25.52 3.56 -18.12
CA THR A 243 25.80 4.86 -18.73
C THR A 243 24.65 5.85 -18.53
N ASN A 244 23.45 5.37 -18.22
CA ASN A 244 22.27 6.17 -17.95
C ASN A 244 22.07 6.53 -16.47
N ARG A 245 23.02 6.27 -15.60
CA ARG A 245 23.06 6.81 -14.25
C ARG A 245 23.19 8.34 -14.31
N LEU A 246 22.05 9.01 -14.47
CA LEU A 246 21.99 10.45 -14.43
C LEU A 246 21.92 10.89 -12.97
N ASN A 247 22.78 11.82 -12.58
CA ASN A 247 22.56 12.54 -11.35
C ASN A 247 21.22 13.31 -11.48
N MET A 248 20.33 13.16 -10.52
CA MET A 248 19.01 13.80 -10.49
C MET A 248 19.12 15.32 -10.69
N ASP A 249 20.12 15.96 -10.09
CA ASP A 249 20.36 17.40 -10.19
C ASP A 249 20.71 17.87 -11.62
N LEU A 250 21.11 16.96 -12.48
CA LEU A 250 21.51 17.26 -13.86
C LEU A 250 20.38 16.96 -14.88
N LEU A 251 19.24 16.43 -14.46
CA LEU A 251 18.16 16.04 -15.37
C LEU A 251 17.65 17.21 -16.22
N PRO A 252 17.32 18.39 -15.67
CA PRO A 252 16.89 19.54 -16.47
C PRO A 252 17.97 20.03 -17.44
N ALA A 253 19.24 20.04 -17.01
CA ALA A 253 20.36 20.46 -17.85
C ALA A 253 20.61 19.52 -19.04
N ARG A 254 20.14 18.27 -18.97
CA ARG A 254 20.20 17.29 -20.06
C ARG A 254 18.94 17.25 -20.91
N GLY A 255 18.00 18.18 -20.69
CA GLY A 255 16.74 18.25 -21.44
C GLY A 255 15.74 17.17 -21.08
N VAL A 256 15.88 16.54 -19.90
CA VAL A 256 14.88 15.59 -19.41
C VAL A 256 13.57 16.32 -19.13
N ALA A 257 12.49 15.88 -19.76
CA ALA A 257 11.18 16.44 -19.59
C ALA A 257 10.39 15.72 -18.50
N ALA A 258 9.63 16.48 -17.72
CA ALA A 258 8.61 15.91 -16.85
C ALA A 258 7.50 15.26 -17.67
N ILE A 259 6.86 14.26 -17.09
CA ILE A 259 5.62 13.65 -17.58
C ILE A 259 4.49 13.95 -16.60
N GLY A 260 3.24 13.77 -17.03
CA GLY A 260 2.05 14.03 -16.21
C GLY A 260 1.03 14.91 -16.92
N TYR A 261 1.38 15.41 -18.12
CA TYR A 261 0.52 16.30 -18.88
C TYR A 261 -0.79 15.64 -19.31
N ALA A 262 -0.74 14.35 -19.70
CA ALA A 262 -1.93 13.60 -20.11
C ALA A 262 -2.92 13.45 -18.96
N ALA A 263 -2.45 13.01 -17.79
CA ALA A 263 -3.31 12.80 -16.64
C ALA A 263 -3.89 14.10 -16.10
N VAL A 264 -3.10 15.17 -16.05
CA VAL A 264 -3.55 16.50 -15.60
C VAL A 264 -4.60 17.09 -16.55
N GLU A 265 -4.41 16.96 -17.87
CA GLU A 265 -5.41 17.40 -18.86
C GLU A 265 -6.67 16.53 -18.79
N THR A 266 -6.54 15.21 -18.75
CA THR A 266 -7.68 14.28 -18.66
C THR A 266 -8.48 14.49 -17.38
N ALA A 267 -7.84 14.87 -16.28
CA ALA A 267 -8.49 15.22 -15.02
C ALA A 267 -9.22 16.58 -15.07
N GLY A 268 -9.03 17.37 -16.13
CA GLY A 268 -9.60 18.71 -16.25
C GLY A 268 -8.95 19.75 -15.33
N ILE A 269 -7.76 19.47 -14.81
CA ILE A 269 -7.05 20.38 -13.87
C ILE A 269 -6.40 21.53 -14.64
N ARG A 270 -5.73 21.20 -15.75
CA ARG A 270 -4.99 22.15 -16.60
C ARG A 270 -4.79 21.57 -18.00
N SER A 271 -4.71 22.44 -19.01
CA SER A 271 -4.44 22.08 -20.42
C SER A 271 -3.39 22.97 -21.09
N ALA A 272 -2.75 23.86 -20.34
CA ALA A 272 -1.73 24.76 -20.87
C ALA A 272 -0.87 25.35 -19.73
N GLY A 273 0.27 25.94 -20.12
CA GLY A 273 1.20 26.56 -19.19
C GLY A 273 2.15 25.57 -18.53
N GLU A 274 2.72 25.95 -17.40
CA GLU A 274 3.65 25.13 -16.65
C GLU A 274 2.92 24.01 -15.89
N LEU A 275 3.45 22.79 -15.95
CA LEU A 275 3.01 21.65 -15.13
C LEU A 275 3.51 21.86 -13.70
N ARG A 276 2.60 21.79 -12.72
CA ARG A 276 2.90 22.09 -11.31
C ARG A 276 2.86 20.83 -10.48
N GLU A 277 3.67 20.78 -9.42
CA GLU A 277 3.63 19.70 -8.43
C GLU A 277 2.22 19.50 -7.85
N ALA A 278 1.50 20.59 -7.57
CA ALA A 278 0.12 20.52 -7.07
C ALA A 278 -0.85 19.86 -8.07
N ASP A 279 -0.65 20.05 -9.36
CA ASP A 279 -1.48 19.41 -10.40
C ASP A 279 -1.25 17.90 -10.41
N LEU A 280 0.01 17.47 -10.28
CA LEU A 280 0.39 16.05 -10.20
C LEU A 280 -0.08 15.38 -8.90
N ALA A 281 0.07 16.07 -7.78
CA ALA A 281 -0.40 15.59 -6.48
C ALA A 281 -1.93 15.40 -6.47
N GLU A 282 -2.67 16.29 -7.12
CA GLU A 282 -4.12 16.18 -7.27
C GLU A 282 -4.52 14.98 -8.14
N VAL A 283 -3.82 14.71 -9.23
CA VAL A 283 -4.05 13.50 -10.04
C VAL A 283 -3.87 12.24 -9.19
N ILE A 284 -2.80 12.14 -8.42
CA ILE A 284 -2.56 10.99 -7.53
C ILE A 284 -3.66 10.86 -6.49
N ARG A 285 -4.11 11.98 -5.91
CA ARG A 285 -5.23 11.98 -4.95
C ARG A 285 -6.52 11.43 -5.59
N LEU A 286 -6.84 11.88 -6.79
CA LEU A 286 -8.02 11.43 -7.53
C LEU A 286 -7.93 9.94 -7.88
N HIS A 287 -6.76 9.48 -8.34
CA HIS A 287 -6.51 8.09 -8.69
C HIS A 287 -6.65 7.17 -7.47
N LEU A 288 -5.93 7.43 -6.39
CA LEU A 288 -5.98 6.61 -5.19
C LEU A 288 -7.36 6.65 -4.52
N THR A 289 -8.04 7.80 -4.53
CA THR A 289 -9.42 7.89 -4.03
C THR A 289 -10.35 6.98 -4.83
N ASP A 290 -10.20 6.93 -6.15
CA ASP A 290 -11.03 6.08 -7.01
C ASP A 290 -10.77 4.58 -6.75
N LEU A 291 -9.52 4.16 -6.69
CA LEU A 291 -9.17 2.76 -6.36
C LEU A 291 -9.68 2.37 -4.97
N CYS A 292 -9.48 3.23 -3.96
CA CYS A 292 -9.99 2.98 -2.60
C CYS A 292 -11.53 2.91 -2.58
N ARG A 293 -12.23 3.75 -3.33
CA ARG A 293 -13.69 3.70 -3.46
C ARG A 293 -14.15 2.36 -4.03
N VAL A 294 -13.46 1.84 -5.04
CA VAL A 294 -13.77 0.53 -5.62
C VAL A 294 -13.55 -0.58 -4.59
N ALA A 295 -12.38 -0.62 -3.93
CA ALA A 295 -12.07 -1.64 -2.93
C ALA A 295 -13.04 -1.60 -1.74
N ALA A 296 -13.40 -0.41 -1.24
CA ALA A 296 -14.37 -0.24 -0.17
C ALA A 296 -15.78 -0.72 -0.60
N GLY A 297 -16.20 -0.40 -1.83
CA GLY A 297 -17.45 -0.88 -2.40
C GLY A 297 -17.52 -2.41 -2.58
N LEU A 298 -16.38 -3.07 -2.66
CA LEU A 298 -16.25 -4.51 -2.73
C LEU A 298 -16.10 -5.21 -1.36
N GLY A 299 -16.16 -4.44 -0.26
CA GLY A 299 -16.25 -4.98 1.09
C GLY A 299 -14.99 -4.87 1.95
N ILE A 300 -13.98 -4.11 1.54
CA ILE A 300 -12.81 -3.82 2.39
C ILE A 300 -13.15 -2.64 3.31
N PRO A 301 -13.18 -2.81 4.64
CA PRO A 301 -13.45 -1.71 5.56
C PRO A 301 -12.28 -0.73 5.62
N ARG A 302 -12.57 0.54 5.96
CA ARG A 302 -11.61 1.64 5.94
C ARG A 302 -10.32 1.36 6.72
N GLU A 303 -10.44 0.76 7.89
CA GLU A 303 -9.32 0.43 8.77
C GLU A 303 -8.42 -0.70 8.26
N LYS A 304 -8.83 -1.37 7.19
CA LYS A 304 -8.08 -2.42 6.50
C LYS A 304 -7.72 -2.06 5.06
N LEU A 305 -8.01 -0.85 4.63
CA LEU A 305 -7.68 -0.35 3.30
C LEU A 305 -6.65 0.76 3.42
N PHE A 306 -5.56 0.64 2.67
CA PHE A 306 -4.43 1.57 2.73
C PHE A 306 -4.07 2.07 1.35
N THR A 307 -3.73 3.34 1.24
CA THR A 307 -3.03 3.88 0.06
C THR A 307 -1.54 3.61 0.16
N HIS A 308 -0.81 3.80 -0.95
CA HIS A 308 0.65 3.84 -0.93
C HIS A 308 1.16 4.95 -1.84
N THR A 309 1.56 6.06 -1.25
CA THR A 309 2.29 7.12 -1.95
C THR A 309 3.76 7.08 -1.56
N GLY A 310 4.64 7.36 -2.51
CA GLY A 310 6.04 7.65 -2.22
C GLY A 310 6.19 9.09 -1.75
N GLY A 311 7.22 9.35 -0.98
CA GLY A 311 7.63 10.69 -0.58
C GLY A 311 9.15 10.75 -0.55
N TRP A 312 9.74 11.44 -1.52
CA TRP A 312 11.20 11.50 -1.71
C TRP A 312 11.79 12.79 -1.20
N LYS A 313 11.00 13.86 -1.20
CA LYS A 313 11.40 15.19 -0.77
C LYS A 313 10.65 15.58 0.49
N GLU A 314 11.34 16.33 1.34
CA GLU A 314 10.72 16.92 2.51
C GLU A 314 9.61 17.91 2.09
N ASN A 315 8.46 17.85 2.77
CA ASN A 315 7.29 18.70 2.51
C ASN A 315 6.62 18.54 1.13
N GLU A 316 6.80 17.44 0.44
CA GLU A 316 6.05 17.18 -0.79
C GLU A 316 4.54 17.15 -0.55
N LEU A 317 3.80 17.73 -1.49
CA LEU A 317 2.34 17.67 -1.51
C LEU A 317 1.83 16.24 -1.70
N LEU A 318 2.66 15.35 -2.22
CA LEU A 318 2.35 13.95 -2.46
C LEU A 318 1.95 13.18 -1.19
N PHE A 319 2.48 13.55 -0.01
CA PHE A 319 2.04 12.94 1.25
C PHE A 319 0.53 13.09 1.50
N GLU A 320 -0.04 14.24 1.12
CA GLU A 320 -1.47 14.51 1.27
C GLU A 320 -2.33 13.80 0.21
N SER A 321 -1.73 13.41 -0.91
CA SER A 321 -2.42 12.69 -1.99
C SER A 321 -2.91 11.31 -1.57
N GLY A 322 -2.31 10.72 -0.53
CA GLY A 322 -2.78 9.48 0.08
C GLY A 322 -4.06 9.61 0.92
N LEU A 323 -4.53 10.84 1.19
CA LEU A 323 -5.66 11.08 2.09
C LEU A 323 -7.00 10.99 1.35
N ASN A 324 -7.90 10.14 1.84
CA ASN A 324 -9.27 10.05 1.37
C ASN A 324 -10.19 9.48 2.46
N SER A 325 -11.51 9.48 2.22
CA SER A 325 -12.50 9.01 3.20
C SER A 325 -12.69 7.48 3.20
N TYR A 326 -12.14 6.76 2.24
CA TYR A 326 -12.35 5.32 2.07
C TYR A 326 -11.26 4.48 2.72
N SER A 327 -10.06 5.06 2.97
CA SER A 327 -8.89 4.33 3.42
C SER A 327 -8.12 5.05 4.53
N CYS A 328 -7.15 4.35 5.07
CA CYS A 328 -6.04 4.89 5.86
C CYS A 328 -4.87 5.24 4.92
N PRO A 329 -4.11 6.30 5.19
CA PRO A 329 -2.93 6.62 4.38
C PRO A 329 -1.77 5.67 4.63
N GLY A 330 -0.97 5.44 3.60
CA GLY A 330 0.30 4.72 3.69
C GLY A 330 1.36 5.42 2.86
N TRP A 331 2.58 5.42 3.36
CA TRP A 331 3.73 6.11 2.79
C TRP A 331 4.98 5.26 2.77
N SER A 332 5.90 5.57 1.86
CA SER A 332 7.26 5.04 1.88
C SER A 332 8.09 5.81 2.91
N PHE A 333 8.87 5.07 3.70
CA PHE A 333 9.81 5.60 4.67
C PHE A 333 11.22 5.10 4.38
N TYR A 334 12.07 5.99 3.89
CA TYR A 334 13.48 5.73 3.64
C TYR A 334 14.35 6.61 4.53
N ARG A 335 14.42 7.90 4.22
CA ARG A 335 15.23 8.88 4.97
C ARG A 335 14.91 8.93 6.47
N TYR A 336 13.63 8.85 6.81
CA TYR A 336 13.14 8.89 8.18
C TYR A 336 12.64 7.55 8.70
N ALA A 337 13.11 6.45 8.12
CA ALA A 337 12.70 5.11 8.55
C ALA A 337 12.93 4.87 10.05
N ALA A 338 14.06 5.34 10.59
CA ALA A 338 14.34 5.22 12.02
C ALA A 338 13.49 6.13 12.91
N ASN A 339 12.92 7.21 12.38
CA ASN A 339 12.11 8.15 13.17
C ASN A 339 11.10 8.91 12.28
N PRO A 340 9.99 8.29 11.94
CA PRO A 340 8.95 8.92 11.10
C PRO A 340 8.35 10.21 11.66
N LYS A 341 8.53 10.47 12.98
CA LYS A 341 8.09 11.73 13.61
C LYS A 341 8.84 12.95 13.07
N ARG A 342 10.02 12.75 12.49
CA ARG A 342 10.82 13.83 11.88
C ARG A 342 10.39 14.17 10.47
N ASP A 343 9.59 13.33 9.82
CA ASP A 343 9.07 13.61 8.49
C ASP A 343 7.92 14.62 8.57
N VAL A 344 8.17 15.84 8.14
CA VAL A 344 7.23 16.95 8.24
C VAL A 344 6.02 16.72 7.33
N GLY A 345 6.22 16.12 6.15
CA GLY A 345 5.13 15.79 5.22
C GLY A 345 4.13 14.81 5.84
N VAL A 346 4.66 13.72 6.43
CA VAL A 346 3.85 12.75 7.17
C VAL A 346 3.12 13.40 8.35
N GLN A 347 3.82 14.21 9.15
CA GLN A 347 3.20 14.86 10.31
C GLN A 347 2.09 15.82 9.91
N ASN A 348 2.24 16.55 8.80
CA ASN A 348 1.21 17.44 8.28
C ASN A 348 0.00 16.64 7.74
N ALA A 349 0.23 15.58 7.01
CA ALA A 349 -0.82 14.69 6.52
C ALA A 349 -1.59 14.04 7.69
N LEU A 350 -0.89 13.58 8.74
CA LEU A 350 -1.52 13.00 9.94
C LEU A 350 -2.41 13.98 10.71
N LYS A 351 -2.12 15.28 10.66
CA LYS A 351 -2.98 16.32 11.25
C LYS A 351 -4.27 16.57 10.45
N LYS A 352 -4.24 16.28 9.16
CA LYS A 352 -5.36 16.53 8.23
C LYS A 352 -6.31 15.33 8.07
N THR A 353 -5.87 14.13 8.48
CA THR A 353 -6.67 12.92 8.35
C THR A 353 -7.38 12.53 9.63
N ASP A 354 -8.62 12.09 9.49
CA ASP A 354 -9.44 11.45 10.53
C ASP A 354 -9.30 9.90 10.51
N ALA A 355 -8.45 9.35 9.63
CA ALA A 355 -8.24 7.92 9.55
C ALA A 355 -7.72 7.37 10.89
N PRO A 356 -8.22 6.21 11.37
CA PRO A 356 -7.81 5.65 12.66
C PRO A 356 -6.35 5.23 12.66
N PHE A 357 -5.82 4.84 11.50
CA PHE A 357 -4.47 4.33 11.33
C PHE A 357 -3.73 5.01 10.17
N TYR A 358 -2.44 4.71 10.08
CA TYR A 358 -1.62 4.87 8.88
C TYR A 358 -0.68 3.67 8.75
N ALA A 359 -0.01 3.55 7.62
CA ALA A 359 0.97 2.52 7.37
C ALA A 359 2.33 3.11 6.98
N ALA A 360 3.41 2.53 7.51
CA ALA A 360 4.70 2.56 6.86
C ALA A 360 4.67 1.52 5.73
N ALA A 361 4.00 1.92 4.61
CA ALA A 361 3.57 1.02 3.54
C ALA A 361 4.73 0.39 2.79
N GLU A 362 5.86 1.10 2.74
CA GLU A 362 7.17 0.59 2.38
C GLU A 362 8.20 1.23 3.31
N TRP A 363 9.04 0.41 3.91
CA TRP A 363 9.99 0.86 4.90
C TRP A 363 11.35 0.22 4.66
N LEU A 364 12.39 1.04 4.53
CA LEU A 364 13.75 0.59 4.35
C LEU A 364 14.70 1.44 5.20
N TYR A 365 15.21 0.84 6.27
CA TYR A 365 16.25 1.48 7.08
C TYR A 365 17.59 1.45 6.36
N GLN A 366 18.12 2.62 6.06
CA GLN A 366 19.37 2.80 5.30
C GLN A 366 20.60 3.00 6.21
N GLY A 367 20.43 2.83 7.51
CA GLY A 367 21.54 2.92 8.48
C GLY A 367 22.35 1.64 8.62
N PRO A 368 23.18 1.53 9.68
CA PRO A 368 24.01 0.34 9.91
C PRO A 368 23.19 -0.94 9.95
N ARG A 369 23.72 -1.99 9.31
CA ARG A 369 23.10 -3.34 9.30
C ARG A 369 23.54 -4.13 10.53
N GLU A 370 23.19 -3.60 11.70
CA GLU A 370 23.56 -4.10 13.02
C GLU A 370 22.28 -4.26 13.86
N THR A 371 22.33 -5.11 14.89
CA THR A 371 21.20 -5.45 15.75
C THR A 371 20.56 -4.21 16.38
N VAL A 372 21.32 -3.45 17.17
CA VAL A 372 20.79 -2.31 17.93
C VAL A 372 20.25 -1.17 17.05
N PRO A 373 20.92 -0.75 15.97
CA PRO A 373 20.36 0.23 15.04
C PRO A 373 19.01 -0.19 14.43
N TRP A 374 18.86 -1.45 14.05
CA TRP A 374 17.61 -1.96 13.50
C TRP A 374 16.50 -2.03 14.55
N GLU A 375 16.79 -2.54 15.74
CA GLU A 375 15.90 -2.53 16.90
C GLU A 375 15.35 -1.13 17.15
N ASN A 376 16.22 -0.14 17.29
CA ASN A 376 15.84 1.26 17.51
C ASN A 376 15.02 1.85 16.36
N ALA A 377 15.31 1.49 15.11
CA ALA A 377 14.57 1.99 13.94
C ALA A 377 13.15 1.42 13.91
N ILE A 378 12.98 0.15 14.25
CA ILE A 378 11.67 -0.50 14.38
C ILE A 378 10.87 0.13 15.52
N ALA A 379 11.50 0.27 16.71
CA ALA A 379 10.90 0.93 17.87
C ALA A 379 10.42 2.34 17.53
N GLY A 380 11.26 3.14 16.87
CA GLY A 380 10.94 4.50 16.45
C GLY A 380 9.74 4.57 15.52
N THR A 381 9.61 3.62 14.62
CA THR A 381 8.50 3.53 13.67
C THR A 381 7.19 3.12 14.35
N LEU A 382 7.24 2.09 15.21
CA LEU A 382 6.08 1.55 15.91
C LEU A 382 5.71 2.33 17.18
N ALA A 383 6.52 3.32 17.58
CA ALA A 383 6.23 4.18 18.73
C ALA A 383 4.92 5.00 18.60
N ASN A 384 4.41 5.17 17.37
CA ASN A 384 3.11 5.77 17.17
C ASN A 384 2.04 4.67 17.08
N PRO A 385 1.07 4.61 18.03
CA PRO A 385 0.05 3.55 18.04
C PRO A 385 -0.89 3.61 16.82
N ARG A 386 -0.94 4.73 16.09
CA ARG A 386 -1.67 4.81 14.82
C ARG A 386 -0.96 4.13 13.65
N CYS A 387 0.34 3.78 13.78
CA CYS A 387 1.06 3.00 12.78
C CYS A 387 0.55 1.56 12.83
N LYS A 388 -0.35 1.19 11.92
CA LYS A 388 -0.94 -0.14 11.91
C LYS A 388 0.04 -1.24 11.54
N TYR A 389 0.87 -0.95 10.57
CA TYR A 389 1.97 -1.85 10.18
C TYR A 389 3.13 -1.09 9.56
N MET A 390 4.29 -1.73 9.61
CA MET A 390 5.45 -1.39 8.80
C MET A 390 5.76 -2.56 7.86
N CYS A 391 6.03 -2.25 6.59
CA CYS A 391 6.38 -3.22 5.57
C CYS A 391 7.85 -3.07 5.18
N VAL A 392 8.70 -3.95 5.68
CA VAL A 392 10.14 -3.96 5.38
C VAL A 392 10.34 -4.36 3.92
N PHE A 393 10.94 -3.50 3.15
CA PHE A 393 11.25 -3.75 1.74
C PHE A 393 12.75 -4.03 1.60
N ASN A 394 13.16 -5.27 1.27
CA ASN A 394 12.37 -6.47 1.10
C ASN A 394 13.05 -7.65 1.86
N TRP A 395 12.37 -8.79 1.96
CA TRP A 395 12.89 -9.97 2.66
C TRP A 395 14.22 -10.45 2.08
N ARG A 396 14.32 -10.52 0.74
CA ARG A 396 15.53 -11.00 0.04
C ARG A 396 16.79 -10.22 0.42
N ASP A 397 16.66 -8.94 0.73
CA ASP A 397 17.80 -8.08 1.07
C ASP A 397 18.28 -8.26 2.50
N ILE A 398 17.43 -8.79 3.38
CA ILE A 398 17.72 -8.90 4.82
C ILE A 398 17.85 -10.34 5.32
N CYS A 399 17.28 -11.34 4.65
CA CYS A 399 17.24 -12.73 5.12
C CYS A 399 18.62 -13.33 5.41
N ASN A 400 19.66 -12.87 4.71
CA ASN A 400 21.05 -13.29 4.93
C ASN A 400 21.83 -12.40 5.91
N SER A 401 21.16 -11.61 6.74
CA SER A 401 21.79 -10.69 7.72
C SER A 401 21.37 -11.08 9.14
N PRO A 402 22.12 -11.96 9.80
CA PRO A 402 21.78 -12.44 11.16
C PRO A 402 21.56 -11.31 12.17
N GLU A 403 22.34 -10.23 12.07
CA GLU A 403 22.24 -9.07 12.95
C GLU A 403 20.90 -8.34 12.78
N ILE A 404 20.41 -8.23 11.53
CA ILE A 404 19.11 -7.62 11.27
C ILE A 404 17.99 -8.51 11.80
N ILE A 405 18.04 -9.80 11.50
CA ILE A 405 17.05 -10.78 11.98
C ILE A 405 17.00 -10.77 13.50
N GLN A 406 18.18 -10.71 14.15
CA GLN A 406 18.25 -10.61 15.60
C GLN A 406 17.62 -9.31 16.12
N GLY A 407 17.91 -8.17 15.50
CA GLY A 407 17.32 -6.86 15.90
C GLY A 407 15.79 -6.84 15.78
N VAL A 408 15.23 -7.42 14.70
CA VAL A 408 13.78 -7.57 14.58
C VAL A 408 13.23 -8.46 15.71
N ARG A 409 13.90 -9.57 15.99
CA ARG A 409 13.48 -10.54 17.00
C ARG A 409 13.48 -9.94 18.40
N GLU A 410 14.53 -9.20 18.76
CA GLU A 410 14.68 -8.54 20.05
C GLU A 410 13.60 -7.47 20.25
N GLU A 411 13.40 -6.60 19.26
CA GLU A 411 12.37 -5.55 19.36
C GLU A 411 10.95 -6.13 19.44
N VAL A 412 10.62 -7.13 18.63
CA VAL A 412 9.32 -7.83 18.74
C VAL A 412 9.14 -8.42 20.15
N GLY A 413 10.20 -9.01 20.71
CA GLY A 413 10.18 -9.55 22.07
C GLY A 413 9.91 -8.48 23.13
N GLN A 414 10.59 -7.33 23.05
CA GLN A 414 10.43 -6.21 23.98
C GLN A 414 9.02 -5.59 23.88
N LEU A 415 8.54 -5.32 22.68
CA LEU A 415 7.22 -4.76 22.43
C LEU A 415 6.10 -5.68 22.97
N ASN A 416 6.27 -6.99 22.87
CA ASN A 416 5.31 -7.97 23.37
C ASN A 416 5.37 -8.18 24.88
N GLN A 417 6.49 -7.85 25.53
CA GLN A 417 6.61 -7.83 27.00
C GLN A 417 6.07 -6.54 27.64
N GLY A 418 5.55 -5.60 26.82
CA GLY A 418 4.97 -4.35 27.30
C GLY A 418 6.01 -3.24 27.57
N ALA A 419 7.24 -3.41 27.09
CA ALA A 419 8.19 -2.31 27.09
C ALA A 419 7.64 -1.17 26.22
N PRO A 420 7.63 0.09 26.70
CA PRO A 420 7.25 1.22 25.86
C PRO A 420 8.28 1.34 24.74
N ALA A 421 7.83 1.48 23.51
CA ALA A 421 8.71 1.80 22.38
C ALA A 421 9.40 3.15 22.67
N THR A 422 10.57 3.09 23.25
CA THR A 422 11.36 4.27 23.61
C THR A 422 12.22 4.64 22.42
N ALA A 423 11.76 5.61 21.64
CA ALA A 423 12.63 6.26 20.66
C ALA A 423 13.82 6.90 21.39
N ILE A 424 15.00 6.30 21.26
CA ILE A 424 16.23 6.89 21.79
C ILE A 424 16.51 8.15 20.96
N SER A 425 16.45 9.31 21.62
CA SER A 425 16.85 10.60 21.06
C SER A 425 18.38 10.63 20.91
N GLY A 426 18.92 10.12 19.80
CA GLY A 426 20.36 10.14 19.64
C GLY A 426 20.95 9.37 18.48
N LEU A 427 20.16 8.75 17.62
CA LEU A 427 20.72 8.15 16.43
C LEU A 427 21.30 9.23 15.51
N PRO A 428 22.58 9.14 15.11
CA PRO A 428 23.15 10.04 14.13
C PRO A 428 22.36 9.91 12.83
N ASN A 429 22.05 11.06 12.24
CA ASN A 429 21.49 11.10 10.89
C ASN A 429 22.47 10.38 9.95
N PRO A 430 22.08 9.37 9.19
CA PRO A 430 22.93 8.86 8.13
C PRO A 430 23.25 10.04 7.22
N GLN A 431 24.54 10.33 7.07
CA GLN A 431 24.98 11.44 6.24
C GLN A 431 24.37 11.30 4.85
N GLU A 432 23.89 12.42 4.35
CA GLU A 432 23.38 12.61 3.00
C GLU A 432 24.28 11.96 1.96
N LYS A 433 23.98 10.74 1.59
CA LYS A 433 24.23 10.26 0.25
C LYS A 433 22.89 10.33 -0.46
N GLN A 434 22.68 11.46 -1.13
CA GLN A 434 21.62 11.56 -2.10
C GLN A 434 21.82 10.46 -3.14
N PRO A 435 20.74 9.76 -3.57
CA PRO A 435 20.79 8.83 -4.69
C PRO A 435 21.09 9.55 -6.00
#